data_c90b728621653bb3e4e4c47df1a5b050
#
_entry.id   c90b728621653bb3e4e4c47df1a5b050
#
_cell.length_a   1.000
_cell.length_b   1.000
_cell.length_c   1.000
_cell.angle_alpha   90.00
_cell.angle_beta   90.00
_cell.angle_gamma   90.00
#
_symmetry.space_group_name_H-M   'P 1'
#
loop_
_entity.id
_entity.type
_entity.pdbx_description
1 polymer ?
#
loop_
_entity_poly.entity_id
_entity_poly.type
_entity_poly.pdbx_seq_one_letter_code
_entity_poly.pdbx_strand_id
1 'polypeptide(L)'
;FSDEGGNADSLCLVADADIDGDGASEWRALFTGDAERDQLRALIDEGLVDSVDLYKVGHHGSKNALDDEEAAVLSPRIALVSAGARNRYGHPAQDTLDRLEAAGARVFRTDEQGDVSCKLTADRIEVDTLR
;
A
#
# COMPACT_ATOMS: atom_id res chain seq x y z
N PHE A 1 -13.65 5.33 -13.10
CA PHE A 1 -12.43 6.13 -13.26
C PHE A 1 -12.54 7.09 -14.42
N SER A 2 -11.64 8.06 -14.45
CA SER A 2 -11.61 9.10 -15.47
C SER A 2 -11.01 8.60 -16.80
N ASP A 3 -11.50 9.10 -17.91
CA ASP A 3 -10.90 8.84 -19.24
C ASP A 3 -9.81 9.86 -19.59
N GLU A 4 -9.51 10.80 -18.70
CA GLU A 4 -8.62 11.92 -18.96
C GLU A 4 -7.14 11.61 -18.78
N GLY A 5 -6.82 10.44 -18.21
CA GLY A 5 -5.46 10.04 -17.88
C GLY A 5 -5.01 10.62 -16.55
N GLY A 6 -3.77 10.32 -16.16
CA GLY A 6 -3.19 10.76 -14.90
C GLY A 6 -3.48 9.81 -13.75
N ASN A 7 -3.34 10.31 -12.52
CA ASN A 7 -3.39 9.45 -11.32
C ASN A 7 -4.76 8.81 -11.09
N ALA A 8 -5.83 9.47 -11.50
CA ALA A 8 -7.19 8.96 -11.36
C ALA A 8 -7.44 7.70 -12.17
N ASP A 9 -6.65 7.46 -13.21
CA ASP A 9 -6.79 6.31 -14.09
C ASP A 9 -5.83 5.18 -13.74
N SER A 10 -5.12 5.27 -12.62
CA SER A 10 -4.19 4.21 -12.20
C SER A 10 -4.94 2.91 -11.92
N LEU A 11 -4.34 1.81 -12.36
CA LEU A 11 -4.86 0.48 -12.08
C LEU A 11 -4.66 0.15 -10.59
N CYS A 12 -5.74 -0.24 -9.93
CA CYS A 12 -5.69 -0.74 -8.56
C CYS A 12 -5.94 -2.24 -8.57
N LEU A 13 -5.16 -2.97 -7.80
CA LEU A 13 -5.22 -4.43 -7.75
C LEU A 13 -5.33 -4.89 -6.31
N VAL A 14 -6.32 -5.73 -6.04
CA VAL A 14 -6.43 -6.48 -4.78
C VAL A 14 -6.06 -7.93 -5.07
N ALA A 15 -5.07 -8.44 -4.35
CA ALA A 15 -4.60 -9.81 -4.51
C ALA A 15 -4.83 -10.59 -3.22
N ASP A 16 -5.55 -11.69 -3.32
CA ASP A 16 -5.76 -12.62 -2.21
C ASP A 16 -4.87 -13.84 -2.42
N ALA A 17 -4.12 -14.23 -1.39
CA ALA A 17 -3.18 -15.34 -1.46
C ALA A 17 -3.64 -16.50 -0.58
N ASP A 18 -3.98 -17.63 -1.21
CA ASP A 18 -4.26 -18.90 -0.55
C ASP A 18 -2.98 -19.75 -0.64
N ILE A 19 -2.19 -19.72 0.42
CA ILE A 19 -0.85 -20.33 0.41
C ILE A 19 -0.91 -21.83 0.67
N ASP A 20 -1.81 -22.27 1.53
CA ASP A 20 -1.90 -23.71 1.92
C ASP A 20 -2.89 -24.50 1.07
N GLY A 21 -3.61 -23.86 0.16
CA GLY A 21 -4.51 -24.53 -0.76
C GLY A 21 -5.83 -24.97 -0.14
N ASP A 22 -6.22 -24.42 0.99
CA ASP A 22 -7.46 -24.78 1.69
C ASP A 22 -8.72 -24.06 1.16
N GLY A 23 -8.54 -23.16 0.19
CA GLY A 23 -9.64 -22.37 -0.39
C GLY A 23 -9.89 -21.05 0.34
N ALA A 24 -9.23 -20.78 1.45
CA ALA A 24 -9.33 -19.53 2.18
C ALA A 24 -7.99 -18.79 2.08
N SER A 25 -8.05 -17.48 1.80
CA SER A 25 -6.82 -16.68 1.68
C SER A 25 -6.25 -16.33 3.05
N GLU A 26 -4.96 -16.56 3.24
CA GLU A 26 -4.24 -16.14 4.45
C GLU A 26 -3.91 -14.66 4.42
N TRP A 27 -3.64 -14.11 3.25
CA TRP A 27 -3.16 -12.74 3.09
C TRP A 27 -3.88 -12.00 1.98
N ARG A 28 -4.08 -10.70 2.19
CA ARG A 28 -4.61 -9.79 1.17
C ARG A 28 -3.64 -8.63 0.96
N ALA A 29 -3.34 -8.33 -0.29
CA ALA A 29 -2.47 -7.23 -0.67
C ALA A 29 -3.21 -6.25 -1.57
N LEU A 30 -2.92 -4.96 -1.41
CA LEU A 30 -3.48 -3.89 -2.22
C LEU A 30 -2.36 -3.12 -2.92
N PHE A 31 -2.51 -2.94 -4.23
CA PHE A 31 -1.60 -2.17 -5.07
C PHE A 31 -2.42 -1.08 -5.76
N THR A 32 -2.08 0.18 -5.54
CA THR A 32 -2.87 1.32 -6.00
C THR A 32 -2.18 2.17 -7.07
N GLY A 33 -0.96 1.80 -7.50
CA GLY A 33 -0.24 2.56 -8.52
C GLY A 33 -0.06 4.01 -8.12
N ASP A 34 -0.48 4.93 -8.96
CA ASP A 34 -0.44 6.37 -8.66
C ASP A 34 -1.78 6.92 -8.17
N ALA A 35 -2.74 6.06 -7.86
CA ALA A 35 -4.02 6.50 -7.31
C ALA A 35 -3.82 7.21 -5.97
N GLU A 36 -4.66 8.21 -5.73
CA GLU A 36 -4.61 9.00 -4.51
C GLU A 36 -5.85 8.74 -3.66
N ARG A 37 -5.99 9.49 -2.56
CA ARG A 37 -7.03 9.23 -1.55
C ARG A 37 -8.46 9.19 -2.11
N ASP A 38 -8.79 9.97 -3.12
CA ASP A 38 -10.15 9.99 -3.69
C ASP A 38 -10.49 8.66 -4.36
N GLN A 39 -9.54 8.10 -5.11
CA GLN A 39 -9.71 6.79 -5.75
C GLN A 39 -9.74 5.68 -4.70
N LEU A 40 -8.89 5.77 -3.69
CA LEU A 40 -8.87 4.81 -2.59
C LEU A 40 -10.19 4.85 -1.82
N ARG A 41 -10.70 6.06 -1.52
CA ARG A 41 -11.98 6.23 -0.86
C ARG A 41 -13.12 5.59 -1.67
N ALA A 42 -13.12 5.76 -2.98
CA ALA A 42 -14.12 5.15 -3.85
C ALA A 42 -14.08 3.62 -3.77
N LEU A 43 -12.88 3.02 -3.75
CA LEU A 43 -12.74 1.57 -3.60
C LEU A 43 -13.31 1.07 -2.28
N ILE A 44 -13.06 1.79 -1.20
CA ILE A 44 -13.55 1.46 0.12
C ILE A 44 -15.08 1.60 0.19
N ASP A 45 -15.60 2.73 -0.30
CA ASP A 45 -17.03 3.03 -0.24
C ASP A 45 -17.85 2.07 -1.11
N GLU A 46 -17.29 1.58 -2.20
CA GLU A 46 -17.94 0.58 -3.05
C GLU A 46 -17.81 -0.84 -2.52
N GLY A 47 -17.11 -1.04 -1.42
CA GLY A 47 -16.93 -2.36 -0.83
C GLY A 47 -15.95 -3.25 -1.57
N LEU A 48 -15.12 -2.69 -2.46
CA LEU A 48 -14.14 -3.45 -3.23
C LEU A 48 -12.89 -3.78 -2.42
N VAL A 49 -12.60 -3.01 -1.41
CA VAL A 49 -11.50 -3.25 -0.48
C VAL A 49 -11.88 -2.84 0.93
N ASP A 50 -11.41 -3.57 1.90
CA ASP A 50 -11.53 -3.26 3.32
C ASP A 50 -10.15 -3.39 3.96
N SER A 51 -9.98 -4.19 5.02
CA SER A 51 -8.67 -4.39 5.63
C SER A 51 -7.76 -5.22 4.72
N VAL A 52 -6.48 -4.90 4.73
CA VAL A 52 -5.44 -5.62 3.98
C VAL A 52 -4.26 -5.91 4.89
N ASP A 53 -3.44 -6.88 4.52
CA ASP A 53 -2.23 -7.22 5.27
C ASP A 53 -1.02 -6.49 4.72
N LEU A 54 -0.96 -6.35 3.40
CA LEU A 54 0.14 -5.70 2.69
C LEU A 54 -0.42 -4.59 1.82
N TYR A 55 0.13 -3.39 1.95
CA TYR A 55 -0.30 -2.24 1.17
C TYR A 55 0.88 -1.61 0.45
N LYS A 56 0.85 -1.62 -0.87
CA LYS A 56 1.78 -0.85 -1.69
C LYS A 56 1.22 0.56 -1.81
N VAL A 57 1.82 1.50 -1.10
CA VAL A 57 1.32 2.87 -0.97
C VAL A 57 1.30 3.56 -2.33
N GLY A 58 0.19 4.22 -2.63
CA GLY A 58 -0.01 4.88 -3.91
C GLY A 58 0.85 6.13 -4.07
N HIS A 59 1.11 6.48 -5.31
CA HIS A 59 1.78 7.72 -5.71
C HIS A 59 3.07 7.98 -4.93
N HIS A 60 3.92 6.93 -4.77
CA HIS A 60 5.22 6.98 -4.11
C HIS A 60 5.18 7.55 -2.68
N GLY A 61 4.06 7.39 -1.98
CA GLY A 61 3.89 7.92 -0.63
C GLY A 61 3.59 9.41 -0.57
N SER A 62 3.00 9.96 -1.64
CA SER A 62 2.53 11.35 -1.67
C SER A 62 1.66 11.66 -0.46
N LYS A 63 1.62 12.92 -0.03
CA LYS A 63 0.73 13.37 1.05
C LYS A 63 -0.75 13.13 0.74
N ASN A 64 -1.10 12.94 -0.53
CA ASN A 64 -2.47 12.68 -0.98
C ASN A 64 -2.73 11.19 -1.22
N ALA A 65 -1.81 10.29 -0.85
CA ALA A 65 -1.96 8.85 -1.09
C ALA A 65 -3.14 8.26 -0.32
N LEU A 66 -3.33 8.68 0.92
CA LEU A 66 -4.47 8.28 1.76
C LEU A 66 -4.61 9.25 2.93
N ASP A 67 -5.78 9.24 3.57
CA ASP A 67 -6.03 10.00 4.79
C ASP A 67 -6.06 9.07 6.03
N ASP A 68 -6.33 9.66 7.20
CA ASP A 68 -6.37 8.92 8.47
C ASP A 68 -7.46 7.84 8.49
N GLU A 69 -8.64 8.16 7.95
CA GLU A 69 -9.76 7.21 7.91
C GLU A 69 -9.46 6.04 7.00
N GLU A 70 -8.88 6.31 5.83
CA GLU A 70 -8.50 5.27 4.89
C GLU A 70 -7.42 4.36 5.47
N ALA A 71 -6.43 4.94 6.14
CA ALA A 71 -5.39 4.17 6.82
C ALA A 71 -6.00 3.26 7.89
N ALA A 72 -6.96 3.76 8.65
CA ALA A 72 -7.64 2.99 9.69
C ALA A 72 -8.46 1.83 9.11
N VAL A 73 -9.14 2.05 7.99
CA VAL A 73 -9.91 0.99 7.32
C VAL A 73 -8.99 -0.10 6.78
N LEU A 74 -7.92 0.28 6.08
CA LEU A 74 -6.98 -0.68 5.51
C LEU A 74 -6.19 -1.41 6.60
N SER A 75 -5.81 -0.72 7.64
CA SER A 75 -5.07 -1.24 8.79
C SER A 75 -3.99 -2.26 8.38
N PRO A 76 -3.08 -1.89 7.46
CA PRO A 76 -2.11 -2.86 6.93
C PRO A 76 -1.07 -3.22 8.00
N ARG A 77 -0.59 -4.46 7.95
CA ARG A 77 0.53 -4.88 8.78
C ARG A 77 1.83 -4.35 8.23
N ILE A 78 1.94 -4.34 6.90
CA ILE A 78 3.14 -3.91 6.18
C ILE A 78 2.72 -2.94 5.10
N ALA A 79 3.39 -1.79 5.05
CA ALA A 79 3.22 -0.81 3.99
C ALA A 79 4.54 -0.65 3.24
N LEU A 80 4.49 -0.73 1.92
CA LEU A 80 5.65 -0.60 1.06
C LEU A 80 5.58 0.71 0.31
N VAL A 81 6.65 1.49 0.37
CA VAL A 81 6.77 2.75 -0.36
C VAL A 81 7.90 2.65 -1.37
N SER A 82 7.56 2.85 -2.65
CA SER A 82 8.55 2.91 -3.71
C SER A 82 8.86 4.36 -4.04
N ALA A 83 10.07 4.81 -3.73
CA ALA A 83 10.47 6.20 -3.97
C ALA A 83 11.97 6.23 -4.29
N GLY A 84 12.38 7.15 -5.15
CA GLY A 84 13.79 7.36 -5.44
C GLY A 84 14.48 8.07 -4.29
N ALA A 85 15.74 7.74 -4.02
CA ALA A 85 16.51 8.32 -2.91
C ALA A 85 16.67 9.84 -3.02
N ARG A 86 16.56 10.38 -4.23
CA ARG A 86 16.74 11.82 -4.51
C ARG A 86 15.58 12.38 -5.32
N ASN A 87 14.36 11.94 -5.03
CA ASN A 87 13.21 12.46 -5.76
C ASN A 87 12.94 13.92 -5.35
N ARG A 88 12.53 14.73 -6.34
CA ARG A 88 12.31 16.17 -6.16
C ARG A 88 10.93 16.51 -5.57
N TYR A 89 10.07 15.51 -5.42
CA TYR A 89 8.69 15.73 -4.97
C TYR A 89 8.53 15.60 -3.47
N GLY A 90 9.60 15.27 -2.74
CA GLY A 90 9.54 15.05 -1.29
C GLY A 90 8.78 13.80 -0.89
N HIS A 91 8.75 12.80 -1.75
CA HIS A 91 8.09 11.53 -1.45
C HIS A 91 9.07 10.55 -0.80
N PRO A 92 8.62 9.75 0.14
CA PRO A 92 7.30 9.78 0.77
C PRO A 92 7.13 10.99 1.69
N ALA A 93 5.90 11.48 1.79
CA ALA A 93 5.58 12.57 2.70
C ALA A 93 5.54 12.07 4.15
N GLN A 94 6.03 12.86 5.09
CA GLN A 94 6.05 12.47 6.50
C GLN A 94 4.64 12.22 7.04
N ASP A 95 3.66 13.04 6.63
CA ASP A 95 2.27 12.86 7.06
C ASP A 95 1.72 11.48 6.66
N THR A 96 2.04 11.02 5.46
CA THR A 96 1.62 9.71 4.98
C THR A 96 2.26 8.59 5.79
N LEU A 97 3.56 8.71 6.08
CA LEU A 97 4.28 7.74 6.93
C LEU A 97 3.67 7.68 8.32
N ASP A 98 3.37 8.84 8.91
CA ASP A 98 2.79 8.93 10.26
C ASP A 98 1.39 8.28 10.30
N ARG A 99 0.58 8.50 9.27
CA ARG A 99 -0.75 7.88 9.16
C ARG A 99 -0.68 6.36 9.12
N LEU A 100 0.25 5.83 8.34
CA LEU A 100 0.44 4.38 8.23
C LEU A 100 0.92 3.77 9.54
N GLU A 101 1.89 4.41 10.19
CA GLU A 101 2.41 3.94 11.49
C GLU A 101 1.34 4.03 12.58
N ALA A 102 0.53 5.09 12.59
CA ALA A 102 -0.57 5.23 13.54
C ALA A 102 -1.63 4.14 13.35
N ALA A 103 -1.78 3.62 12.13
CA ALA A 103 -2.69 2.52 11.83
C ALA A 103 -2.09 1.14 12.14
N GLY A 104 -0.86 1.08 12.64
CA GLY A 104 -0.20 -0.15 13.04
C GLY A 104 0.73 -0.77 12.02
N ALA A 105 1.00 -0.09 10.90
CA ALA A 105 1.84 -0.63 9.85
C ALA A 105 3.33 -0.49 10.17
N ARG A 106 4.10 -1.49 9.75
CA ARG A 106 5.55 -1.36 9.62
C ARG A 106 5.81 -0.87 8.19
N VAL A 107 6.53 0.25 8.06
CA VAL A 107 6.77 0.88 6.77
C VAL A 107 8.17 0.55 6.27
N PHE A 108 8.25 0.08 5.02
CA PHE A 108 9.52 -0.20 4.34
C PHE A 108 9.61 0.71 3.11
N ARG A 109 10.76 1.35 2.91
CA ARG A 109 10.97 2.40 1.91
C ARG A 109 12.16 2.05 1.03
N THR A 110 11.97 2.05 -0.28
CA THR A 110 13.06 1.76 -1.21
C THR A 110 14.12 2.85 -1.23
N ASP A 111 13.74 4.11 -0.92
CA ASP A 111 14.71 5.22 -0.87
C ASP A 111 15.72 5.10 0.27
N GLU A 112 15.36 4.39 1.34
CA GLU A 112 16.26 4.15 2.49
C GLU A 112 16.83 2.74 2.51
N GLN A 113 16.03 1.75 2.15
CA GLN A 113 16.35 0.33 2.35
C GLN A 113 16.72 -0.40 1.07
N GLY A 114 16.67 0.28 -0.08
CA GLY A 114 16.93 -0.33 -1.36
C GLY A 114 15.83 -1.29 -1.76
N ASP A 115 16.17 -2.40 -2.38
CA ASP A 115 15.17 -3.39 -2.78
C ASP A 115 14.49 -3.99 -1.55
N VAL A 116 13.17 -4.06 -1.59
CA VAL A 116 12.35 -4.66 -0.53
C VAL A 116 11.59 -5.83 -1.12
N SER A 117 11.76 -7.00 -0.52
CA SER A 117 11.10 -8.24 -0.93
C SER A 117 10.19 -8.73 0.18
N CYS A 118 8.99 -9.15 -0.18
CA CYS A 118 8.05 -9.76 0.77
C CYS A 118 7.76 -11.18 0.35
N LYS A 119 7.92 -12.12 1.28
CA LYS A 119 7.57 -13.51 1.06
C LYS A 119 6.39 -13.87 1.95
N LEU A 120 5.31 -14.32 1.34
CA LEU A 120 4.10 -14.73 2.03
C LEU A 120 4.16 -16.22 2.29
N THR A 121 4.06 -16.61 3.57
CA THR A 121 3.94 -18.02 3.95
C THR A 121 2.57 -18.23 4.59
N ALA A 122 2.20 -19.49 4.87
CA ALA A 122 0.92 -19.77 5.51
C ALA A 122 0.83 -19.13 6.91
N ASP A 123 1.96 -18.90 7.56
CA ASP A 123 2.01 -18.44 8.95
C ASP A 123 2.39 -16.97 9.10
N ARG A 124 3.12 -16.39 8.15
CA ARG A 124 3.70 -15.04 8.33
C ARG A 124 4.07 -14.39 7.00
N ILE A 125 4.36 -13.10 7.08
CA ILE A 125 4.96 -12.34 6.00
C ILE A 125 6.42 -12.06 6.39
N GLU A 126 7.35 -12.49 5.56
CA GLU A 126 8.78 -12.24 5.76
C GLU A 126 9.22 -11.09 4.86
N VAL A 127 9.89 -10.10 5.43
CA VAL A 127 10.37 -8.93 4.68
C VAL A 127 11.88 -8.90 4.70
N ASP A 128 12.49 -8.86 3.52
CA ASP A 128 13.94 -8.72 3.35
C ASP A 128 14.23 -7.40 2.65
N THR A 129 15.26 -6.71 3.09
CA THR A 129 15.68 -5.44 2.50
C THR A 129 17.15 -5.53 2.12
N LEU A 130 17.54 -4.77 1.09
CA LEU A 130 18.93 -4.69 0.64
C LEU A 130 19.81 -3.95 1.67
N ARG A 131 19.21 -2.97 2.36
CA ARG A 131 19.94 -2.14 3.32
C ARG A 131 19.20 -2.00 4.65
#